data_9a690b432955b77bf073bde7fbd7f275
#
_entry.id   9a690b432955b77bf073bde7fbd7f275
#
_cell.length_a   1.000
_cell.length_b   1.000
_cell.length_c   1.000
_cell.angle_alpha   90.00
_cell.angle_beta   90.00
_cell.angle_gamma   90.00
#
_symmetry.space_group_name_H-M   'P 1'
#
loop_
_entity.id
_entity.type
_entity.pdbx_description
1 polymer ?
#
loop_
_entity_poly.entity_id
_entity_poly.type
_entity_poly.pdbx_seq_one_letter_code
_entity_poly.pdbx_strand_id
1 'polypeptide(L)'
;MFFNSLDLSIIAIYCIGIIAIATYVSRQQSGSERSPEDYFLAGRSLPWWAIGASLIAANISAEQIIGMSGQGFVVGIAIATYELTAAIALIVMAKYFLPLFLKKQIYTMPQFLEQRFDKRVSLVLSFFWLAVYIFINLTSVLWLGSLAINTLTGLETFYGLVLLAILSLAYSLYGGLKAVALTDIIQVVLLIFGGLAVSFIALSKIGNGVVTDGFVEVYRSLPEKWDIILSPDNPSYKDLPGVWVLIGGLWIAHFAYWGFNQYITQRALGAKSLPEAQKGVMFAAYLKIIMPLVIVLPGICAAVLFPLLETSDKAYPMMMSLLPNGLLGLTFAALIAAIVSSLASMTNQYKHQYL
;
A
#
# COMPACT_ATOMS: atom_id res chain seq x y z
N MET A 1 -24.56 -1.58 9.28
CA MET A 1 -23.90 -2.61 8.46
C MET A 1 -24.26 -2.36 7.01
N PHE A 2 -23.26 -2.09 6.17
CA PHE A 2 -23.49 -1.79 4.74
C PHE A 2 -23.51 -3.05 3.85
N PHE A 3 -23.04 -4.19 4.36
CA PHE A 3 -22.97 -5.44 3.61
C PHE A 3 -24.28 -6.21 3.57
N ASN A 4 -24.60 -6.74 2.41
CA ASN A 4 -25.69 -7.69 2.21
C ASN A 4 -25.14 -9.14 2.12
N SER A 5 -26.03 -10.12 1.89
CA SER A 5 -25.64 -11.53 1.76
C SER A 5 -24.70 -11.81 0.58
N LEU A 6 -24.85 -11.08 -0.53
CA LEU A 6 -23.99 -11.20 -1.70
C LEU A 6 -22.57 -10.73 -1.38
N ASP A 7 -22.43 -9.57 -0.72
CA ASP A 7 -21.12 -9.04 -0.31
C ASP A 7 -20.40 -10.01 0.62
N LEU A 8 -21.09 -10.54 1.63
CA LEU A 8 -20.53 -11.50 2.57
C LEU A 8 -20.08 -12.80 1.87
N SER A 9 -20.87 -13.28 0.90
CA SER A 9 -20.51 -14.44 0.09
C SER A 9 -19.25 -14.20 -0.74
N ILE A 10 -19.15 -13.04 -1.37
CA ILE A 10 -17.98 -12.65 -2.18
C ILE A 10 -16.73 -12.52 -1.29
N ILE A 11 -16.85 -11.89 -0.11
CA ILE A 11 -15.76 -11.79 0.87
C ILE A 11 -15.27 -13.19 1.25
N ALA A 12 -16.20 -14.10 1.60
CA ALA A 12 -15.86 -15.46 1.99
C ALA A 12 -15.16 -16.24 0.85
N ILE A 13 -15.71 -16.20 -0.36
CA ILE A 13 -15.14 -16.86 -1.55
C ILE A 13 -13.75 -16.30 -1.86
N TYR A 14 -13.58 -14.97 -1.79
CA TYR A 14 -12.30 -14.33 -2.03
C TYR A 14 -11.25 -14.75 -0.99
N CYS A 15 -11.58 -14.72 0.30
CA CYS A 15 -10.67 -15.13 1.37
C CYS A 15 -10.26 -16.60 1.23
N ILE A 16 -11.21 -17.49 0.95
CA ILE A 16 -10.93 -18.92 0.71
C ILE A 16 -10.03 -19.07 -0.53
N GLY A 17 -10.32 -18.36 -1.61
CA GLY A 17 -9.53 -18.39 -2.85
C GLY A 17 -8.09 -17.96 -2.64
N ILE A 18 -7.84 -16.84 -1.94
CA ILE A 18 -6.49 -16.35 -1.64
C ILE A 18 -5.71 -17.35 -0.77
N ILE A 19 -6.34 -17.89 0.27
CA ILE A 19 -5.73 -18.93 1.13
C ILE A 19 -5.41 -20.18 0.32
N ALA A 20 -6.32 -20.62 -0.54
CA ALA A 20 -6.11 -21.78 -1.40
C ALA A 20 -4.94 -21.58 -2.38
N ILE A 21 -4.84 -20.42 -3.02
CA ILE A 21 -3.71 -20.06 -3.90
C ILE A 21 -2.41 -20.04 -3.11
N ALA A 22 -2.39 -19.36 -1.96
CA ALA A 22 -1.19 -19.26 -1.12
C ALA A 22 -0.71 -20.66 -0.66
N THR A 23 -1.62 -21.54 -0.23
CA THR A 23 -1.30 -22.89 0.20
C THR A 23 -0.86 -23.78 -0.97
N TYR A 24 -1.50 -23.68 -2.13
CA TYR A 24 -1.12 -24.44 -3.34
C TYR A 24 0.31 -24.10 -3.78
N VAL A 25 0.63 -22.80 -3.90
CA VAL A 25 1.96 -22.33 -4.28
C VAL A 25 3.01 -22.73 -3.24
N SER A 26 2.67 -22.68 -1.95
CA SER A 26 3.56 -23.08 -0.87
C SER A 26 3.84 -24.59 -0.86
N ARG A 27 2.85 -25.44 -1.21
CA ARG A 27 3.02 -26.90 -1.29
C ARG A 27 3.92 -27.33 -2.44
N GLN A 28 3.87 -26.70 -3.59
CA GLN A 28 4.75 -27.02 -4.73
C GLN A 28 6.25 -26.80 -4.42
N GLN A 29 6.55 -25.99 -3.42
CA GLN A 29 7.94 -25.72 -2.97
C GLN A 29 8.40 -26.67 -1.84
N SER A 30 7.54 -27.56 -1.35
CA SER A 30 7.78 -28.39 -0.16
C SER A 30 8.61 -29.65 -0.41
N GLY A 31 9.05 -29.92 -1.64
CA GLY A 31 9.78 -31.13 -2.00
C GLY A 31 11.33 -31.05 -1.91
N SER A 32 11.91 -29.88 -1.61
CA SER A 32 13.34 -29.66 -1.37
C SER A 32 13.53 -28.78 -0.13
N GLU A 33 14.64 -28.96 0.59
CA GLU A 33 15.01 -28.01 1.65
C GLU A 33 15.04 -26.59 1.06
N ARG A 34 14.17 -25.70 1.60
CA ARG A 34 14.08 -24.34 1.12
C ARG A 34 15.37 -23.60 1.44
N SER A 35 16.10 -23.18 0.43
CA SER A 35 17.21 -22.27 0.66
C SER A 35 16.69 -20.90 1.15
N PRO A 36 17.44 -20.15 1.93
CA PRO A 36 17.09 -18.77 2.27
C PRO A 36 16.76 -17.94 1.02
N GLU A 37 17.46 -18.16 -0.09
CA GLU A 37 17.24 -17.48 -1.37
C GLU A 37 15.84 -17.78 -1.96
N ASP A 38 15.39 -19.05 -1.88
CA ASP A 38 14.06 -19.44 -2.36
C ASP A 38 12.94 -18.80 -1.55
N TYR A 39 13.12 -18.77 -0.24
CA TYR A 39 12.10 -18.22 0.66
C TYR A 39 12.00 -16.70 0.57
N PHE A 40 13.12 -16.00 0.54
CA PHE A 40 13.20 -14.55 0.68
C PHE A 40 13.29 -13.78 -0.63
N LEU A 41 13.86 -14.39 -1.67
CA LEU A 41 14.02 -13.79 -3.00
C LEU A 41 13.22 -14.54 -4.08
N ALA A 42 12.32 -15.44 -3.70
CA ALA A 42 11.55 -16.27 -4.63
C ALA A 42 12.45 -17.01 -5.66
N GLY A 43 13.63 -17.47 -5.23
CA GLY A 43 14.63 -18.08 -6.09
C GLY A 43 15.07 -17.19 -7.26
N ARG A 44 15.00 -15.88 -7.13
CA ARG A 44 15.25 -14.87 -8.19
C ARG A 44 14.50 -15.21 -9.50
N SER A 45 13.24 -15.55 -9.39
CA SER A 45 12.43 -16.02 -10.52
C SER A 45 11.35 -15.06 -10.98
N LEU A 46 11.19 -13.91 -10.31
CA LEU A 46 10.09 -12.98 -10.57
C LEU A 46 10.26 -12.23 -11.91
N PRO A 47 9.24 -12.23 -12.77
CA PRO A 47 9.19 -11.39 -13.97
C PRO A 47 8.83 -9.94 -13.60
N TRP A 48 9.11 -9.00 -14.51
CA TRP A 48 8.94 -7.56 -14.28
C TRP A 48 7.53 -7.15 -13.82
N TRP A 49 6.49 -7.72 -14.42
CA TRP A 49 5.11 -7.38 -14.07
C TRP A 49 4.73 -7.85 -12.66
N ALA A 50 5.24 -9.02 -12.23
CA ALA A 50 5.02 -9.49 -10.86
C ALA A 50 5.78 -8.63 -9.84
N ILE A 51 7.00 -8.19 -10.17
CA ILE A 51 7.79 -7.28 -9.35
C ILE A 51 7.04 -5.95 -9.16
N GLY A 52 6.60 -5.34 -10.25
CA GLY A 52 5.92 -4.05 -10.16
C GLY A 52 4.59 -4.11 -9.43
N ALA A 53 3.77 -5.12 -9.72
CA ALA A 53 2.51 -5.35 -9.01
C ALA A 53 2.74 -5.61 -7.51
N SER A 54 3.72 -6.47 -7.16
CA SER A 54 4.02 -6.77 -5.76
C SER A 54 4.64 -5.59 -5.01
N LEU A 55 5.44 -4.74 -5.68
CA LEU A 55 5.94 -3.49 -5.10
C LEU A 55 4.80 -2.56 -4.72
N ILE A 56 3.83 -2.39 -5.62
CA ILE A 56 2.67 -1.54 -5.37
C ILE A 56 1.75 -2.18 -4.34
N ALA A 57 1.48 -3.48 -4.40
CA ALA A 57 0.67 -4.18 -3.39
C ALA A 57 1.26 -4.07 -1.99
N ALA A 58 2.58 -4.18 -1.85
CA ALA A 58 3.26 -4.00 -0.58
C ALA A 58 3.14 -2.56 -0.04
N ASN A 59 3.12 -1.58 -0.93
CA ASN A 59 2.96 -0.19 -0.56
C ASN A 59 1.49 0.17 -0.27
N ILE A 60 0.53 -0.42 -1.01
CA ILE A 60 -0.91 -0.19 -0.79
C ILE A 60 -1.36 -0.94 0.47
N SER A 61 -1.15 -0.31 1.61
CA SER A 61 -1.65 -0.74 2.93
C SER A 61 -2.85 0.10 3.37
N ALA A 62 -3.33 -0.13 4.57
CA ALA A 62 -4.34 0.74 5.19
C ALA A 62 -3.87 2.21 5.27
N GLU A 63 -2.59 2.43 5.56
CA GLU A 63 -2.00 3.78 5.60
C GLU A 63 -2.14 4.49 4.25
N GLN A 64 -1.87 3.77 3.15
CA GLN A 64 -1.94 4.32 1.82
C GLN A 64 -3.39 4.61 1.40
N ILE A 65 -4.31 3.66 1.58
CA ILE A 65 -5.69 3.82 1.10
C ILE A 65 -6.49 4.69 2.06
N ILE A 66 -6.49 4.38 3.34
CA ILE A 66 -7.35 5.02 4.32
C ILE A 66 -6.72 6.34 4.77
N GLY A 67 -5.45 6.30 5.20
CA GLY A 67 -4.77 7.49 5.70
C GLY A 67 -4.56 8.56 4.63
N MET A 68 -4.10 8.20 3.43
CA MET A 68 -3.89 9.19 2.37
C MET A 68 -5.22 9.71 1.79
N SER A 69 -6.28 8.90 1.75
CA SER A 69 -7.62 9.39 1.40
C SER A 69 -8.16 10.35 2.47
N GLY A 70 -7.92 10.05 3.76
CA GLY A 70 -8.20 10.98 4.85
C GLY A 70 -7.46 12.31 4.70
N GLN A 71 -6.21 12.27 4.27
CA GLN A 71 -5.45 13.49 3.92
C GLN A 71 -6.03 14.19 2.68
N GLY A 72 -6.51 13.44 1.67
CA GLY A 72 -7.26 14.01 0.55
C GLY A 72 -8.51 14.78 1.01
N PHE A 73 -9.21 14.26 2.00
CA PHE A 73 -10.35 14.94 2.65
C PHE A 73 -9.93 16.25 3.34
N VAL A 74 -8.81 16.27 4.06
CA VAL A 74 -8.32 17.45 4.83
C VAL A 74 -7.56 18.43 3.96
N VAL A 75 -6.54 17.95 3.24
CA VAL A 75 -5.54 18.77 2.53
C VAL A 75 -5.90 18.94 1.05
N GLY A 76 -6.58 17.96 0.46
CA GLY A 76 -6.88 17.96 -0.97
C GLY A 76 -5.81 17.31 -1.84
N ILE A 77 -5.69 17.77 -3.10
CA ILE A 77 -4.81 17.18 -4.12
C ILE A 77 -3.32 17.33 -3.79
N ALA A 78 -2.94 18.27 -2.93
CA ALA A 78 -1.55 18.48 -2.54
C ALA A 78 -0.91 17.19 -1.98
N ILE A 79 -1.66 16.31 -1.31
CA ILE A 79 -1.14 15.04 -0.80
C ILE A 79 -0.70 14.08 -1.93
N ALA A 80 -1.22 14.24 -3.15
CA ALA A 80 -0.82 13.46 -4.32
C ALA A 80 0.66 13.64 -4.68
N THR A 81 1.31 14.72 -4.21
CA THR A 81 2.75 14.95 -4.40
C THR A 81 3.60 13.81 -3.82
N TYR A 82 3.13 13.12 -2.77
CA TYR A 82 3.78 11.91 -2.25
C TYR A 82 3.83 10.78 -3.28
N GLU A 83 2.74 10.58 -4.03
CA GLU A 83 2.68 9.55 -5.07
C GLU A 83 3.51 9.91 -6.31
N LEU A 84 3.42 11.16 -6.75
CA LEU A 84 4.12 11.66 -7.93
C LEU A 84 5.64 11.69 -7.72
N THR A 85 6.11 12.15 -6.56
CA THR A 85 7.54 12.18 -6.24
C THR A 85 8.07 10.77 -5.93
N ALA A 86 7.24 9.85 -5.39
CA ALA A 86 7.59 8.45 -5.24
C ALA A 86 7.86 7.79 -6.61
N ALA A 87 7.09 8.14 -7.65
CA ALA A 87 7.36 7.65 -9.00
C ALA A 87 8.77 8.05 -9.48
N ILE A 88 9.19 9.29 -9.22
CA ILE A 88 10.55 9.76 -9.56
C ILE A 88 11.60 9.01 -8.73
N ALA A 89 11.37 8.82 -7.43
CA ALA A 89 12.27 8.07 -6.56
C ALA A 89 12.46 6.62 -7.03
N LEU A 90 11.39 5.97 -7.51
CA LEU A 90 11.44 4.63 -8.10
C LEU A 90 12.29 4.60 -9.38
N ILE A 91 12.22 5.63 -10.23
CA ILE A 91 13.09 5.75 -11.41
C ILE A 91 14.56 5.84 -11.00
N VAL A 92 14.87 6.66 -9.99
CA VAL A 92 16.23 6.77 -9.43
C VAL A 92 16.70 5.44 -8.84
N MET A 93 15.84 4.74 -8.09
CA MET A 93 16.12 3.41 -7.57
C MET A 93 16.44 2.43 -8.70
N ALA A 94 15.60 2.37 -9.74
CA ALA A 94 15.80 1.46 -10.88
C ALA A 94 17.14 1.70 -11.60
N LYS A 95 17.52 2.98 -11.74
CA LYS A 95 18.71 3.36 -12.51
C LYS A 95 20.01 3.22 -11.72
N TYR A 96 20.02 3.57 -10.43
CA TYR A 96 21.25 3.70 -9.66
C TYR A 96 21.40 2.65 -8.55
N PHE A 97 20.34 2.35 -7.80
CA PHE A 97 20.42 1.44 -6.64
C PHE A 97 20.37 -0.03 -7.04
N LEU A 98 19.44 -0.42 -7.91
CA LEU A 98 19.31 -1.81 -8.33
C LEU A 98 20.53 -2.40 -9.00
N PRO A 99 21.23 -1.72 -9.93
CA PRO A 99 22.48 -2.23 -10.49
C PRO A 99 23.53 -2.50 -9.42
N LEU A 100 23.62 -1.62 -8.41
CA LEU A 100 24.57 -1.78 -7.31
C LEU A 100 24.20 -3.00 -6.44
N PHE A 101 22.93 -3.11 -6.04
CA PHE A 101 22.48 -4.19 -5.16
C PHE A 101 22.59 -5.56 -5.82
N LEU A 102 22.16 -5.69 -7.07
CA LEU A 102 22.22 -6.96 -7.80
C LEU A 102 23.66 -7.37 -8.13
N LYS A 103 24.52 -6.42 -8.52
CA LYS A 103 25.95 -6.69 -8.77
C LYS A 103 26.69 -7.16 -7.51
N LYS A 104 26.33 -6.60 -6.35
CA LYS A 104 26.90 -6.95 -5.04
C LYS A 104 26.22 -8.17 -4.40
N GLN A 105 25.22 -8.74 -5.06
CA GLN A 105 24.43 -9.87 -4.53
C GLN A 105 23.89 -9.60 -3.13
N ILE A 106 23.37 -8.38 -2.90
CA ILE A 106 22.79 -7.99 -1.62
C ILE A 106 21.48 -8.76 -1.43
N TYR A 107 21.33 -9.40 -0.28
CA TYR A 107 20.10 -10.08 0.14
C TYR A 107 19.24 -9.20 1.05
N THR A 108 19.91 -8.42 1.91
CA THR A 108 19.25 -7.56 2.88
C THR A 108 19.90 -6.17 2.95
N MET A 109 19.12 -5.17 3.33
CA MET A 109 19.65 -3.81 3.49
C MET A 109 20.64 -3.68 4.65
N PRO A 110 20.45 -4.35 5.81
CA PRO A 110 21.50 -4.43 6.83
C PRO A 110 22.85 -4.98 6.29
N GLN A 111 22.82 -6.04 5.46
CA GLN A 111 24.02 -6.58 4.81
C GLN A 111 24.71 -5.54 3.91
N PHE A 112 23.96 -4.74 3.17
CA PHE A 112 24.51 -3.64 2.36
C PHE A 112 25.26 -2.62 3.23
N LEU A 113 24.69 -2.25 4.37
CA LEU A 113 25.31 -1.29 5.27
C LEU A 113 26.55 -1.87 5.97
N GLU A 114 26.51 -3.15 6.34
CA GLU A 114 27.68 -3.84 6.89
C GLU A 114 28.84 -3.85 5.91
N GLN A 115 28.57 -4.14 4.62
CA GLN A 115 29.60 -4.09 3.56
C GLN A 115 30.13 -2.69 3.26
N ARG A 116 29.28 -1.65 3.42
CA ARG A 116 29.64 -0.26 3.08
C ARG A 116 30.31 0.49 4.23
N PHE A 117 29.93 0.19 5.45
CA PHE A 117 30.38 0.85 6.68
C PHE A 117 30.99 -0.18 7.64
N ASP A 118 30.19 -0.64 8.61
CA ASP A 118 30.55 -1.68 9.54
C ASP A 118 29.32 -2.37 10.17
N LYS A 119 29.57 -3.39 10.98
CA LYS A 119 28.52 -4.14 11.70
C LYS A 119 27.73 -3.27 12.68
N ARG A 120 28.35 -2.24 13.27
CA ARG A 120 27.67 -1.37 14.24
C ARG A 120 26.59 -0.53 13.58
N VAL A 121 26.88 0.06 12.42
CA VAL A 121 25.92 0.82 11.62
C VAL A 121 24.77 -0.08 11.18
N SER A 122 25.05 -1.31 10.73
CA SER A 122 24.04 -2.30 10.37
C SER A 122 23.11 -2.62 11.55
N LEU A 123 23.65 -2.87 12.74
CA LEU A 123 22.89 -3.16 13.94
C LEU A 123 22.01 -1.97 14.36
N VAL A 124 22.56 -0.76 14.41
CA VAL A 124 21.79 0.45 14.78
C VAL A 124 20.61 0.64 13.84
N LEU A 125 20.82 0.50 12.53
CA LEU A 125 19.72 0.64 11.58
C LEU A 125 18.70 -0.50 11.71
N SER A 126 19.14 -1.73 11.98
CA SER A 126 18.25 -2.86 12.23
C SER A 126 17.34 -2.62 13.43
N PHE A 127 17.89 -2.15 14.54
CA PHE A 127 17.10 -1.77 15.71
C PHE A 127 16.16 -0.60 15.46
N PHE A 128 16.62 0.42 14.71
CA PHE A 128 15.78 1.56 14.32
C PHE A 128 14.56 1.08 13.50
N TRP A 129 14.79 0.29 12.45
CA TRP A 129 13.70 -0.24 11.64
C TRP A 129 12.78 -1.17 12.43
N LEU A 130 13.32 -1.98 13.33
CA LEU A 130 12.54 -2.82 14.23
C LEU A 130 11.56 -1.97 15.06
N ALA A 131 12.05 -0.90 15.67
CA ALA A 131 11.23 0.01 16.43
C ALA A 131 10.15 0.70 15.55
N VAL A 132 10.53 1.19 14.37
CA VAL A 132 9.60 1.80 13.42
C VAL A 132 8.50 0.82 12.99
N TYR A 133 8.84 -0.43 12.69
CA TYR A 133 7.83 -1.42 12.31
C TYR A 133 6.86 -1.75 13.44
N ILE A 134 7.36 -1.98 14.67
CA ILE A 134 6.52 -2.35 15.80
C ILE A 134 5.63 -1.18 16.22
N PHE A 135 6.23 -0.03 16.52
CA PHE A 135 5.54 1.07 17.17
C PHE A 135 4.81 2.01 16.20
N ILE A 136 5.17 2.00 14.92
CA ILE A 136 4.56 2.88 13.91
C ILE A 136 3.78 2.06 12.89
N ASN A 137 4.47 1.30 12.01
CA ASN A 137 3.80 0.71 10.85
C ASN A 137 2.77 -0.38 11.21
N LEU A 138 3.11 -1.36 12.06
CA LEU A 138 2.15 -2.40 12.44
C LEU A 138 0.96 -1.81 13.20
N THR A 139 1.23 -0.85 14.09
CA THR A 139 0.20 -0.18 14.89
C THR A 139 -0.74 0.63 14.02
N SER A 140 -0.21 1.47 13.11
CA SER A 140 -1.04 2.30 12.22
C SER A 140 -1.84 1.46 11.23
N VAL A 141 -1.23 0.43 10.62
CA VAL A 141 -1.92 -0.45 9.66
C VAL A 141 -3.05 -1.22 10.35
N LEU A 142 -2.82 -1.76 11.55
CA LEU A 142 -3.84 -2.44 12.35
C LEU A 142 -4.97 -1.48 12.74
N TRP A 143 -4.62 -0.28 13.21
CA TRP A 143 -5.59 0.73 13.61
C TRP A 143 -6.48 1.17 12.45
N LEU A 144 -5.90 1.61 11.34
CA LEU A 144 -6.63 2.07 10.17
C LEU A 144 -7.46 0.94 9.54
N GLY A 145 -6.91 -0.27 9.49
CA GLY A 145 -7.63 -1.45 9.01
C GLY A 145 -8.85 -1.78 9.88
N SER A 146 -8.69 -1.73 11.21
CA SER A 146 -9.80 -1.96 12.14
C SER A 146 -10.86 -0.85 12.07
N LEU A 147 -10.45 0.40 11.83
CA LEU A 147 -11.36 1.52 11.60
C LEU A 147 -12.21 1.31 10.34
N ALA A 148 -11.62 0.80 9.26
CA ALA A 148 -12.39 0.46 8.05
C ALA A 148 -13.40 -0.66 8.32
N ILE A 149 -13.01 -1.71 9.06
CA ILE A 149 -13.91 -2.78 9.49
C ILE A 149 -15.05 -2.19 10.32
N ASN A 150 -14.73 -1.40 11.35
CA ASN A 150 -15.73 -0.76 12.20
C ASN A 150 -16.72 0.09 11.39
N THR A 151 -16.21 0.95 10.50
CA THR A 151 -17.03 1.88 9.71
C THR A 151 -18.04 1.14 8.82
N LEU A 152 -17.63 0.03 8.20
CA LEU A 152 -18.48 -0.68 7.23
C LEU A 152 -19.34 -1.77 7.87
N THR A 153 -18.87 -2.42 8.95
CA THR A 153 -19.56 -3.55 9.58
C THR A 153 -20.28 -3.18 10.87
N GLY A 154 -19.86 -2.09 11.54
CA GLY A 154 -20.28 -1.75 12.90
C GLY A 154 -19.60 -2.60 13.98
N LEU A 155 -18.64 -3.50 13.63
CA LEU A 155 -17.88 -4.28 14.59
C LEU A 155 -16.99 -3.33 15.42
N GLU A 156 -16.95 -3.53 16.72
CA GLU A 156 -16.10 -2.73 17.61
C GLU A 156 -14.61 -2.82 17.19
N THR A 157 -13.91 -1.70 17.20
CA THR A 157 -12.52 -1.57 16.71
C THR A 157 -11.58 -2.60 17.32
N PHE A 158 -11.73 -2.94 18.60
CA PHE A 158 -10.91 -3.94 19.27
C PHE A 158 -11.01 -5.32 18.59
N TYR A 159 -12.21 -5.78 18.25
CA TYR A 159 -12.38 -7.07 17.56
C TYR A 159 -11.83 -7.03 16.14
N GLY A 160 -11.91 -5.86 15.45
CA GLY A 160 -11.27 -5.66 14.17
C GLY A 160 -9.75 -5.78 14.25
N LEU A 161 -9.12 -5.19 15.27
CA LEU A 161 -7.67 -5.32 15.54
C LEU A 161 -7.26 -6.78 15.74
N VAL A 162 -7.99 -7.49 16.63
CA VAL A 162 -7.70 -8.90 16.93
C VAL A 162 -7.84 -9.77 15.68
N LEU A 163 -8.91 -9.56 14.90
CA LEU A 163 -9.14 -10.28 13.65
C LEU A 163 -8.00 -10.09 12.67
N LEU A 164 -7.58 -8.85 12.41
CA LEU A 164 -6.48 -8.54 11.50
C LEU A 164 -5.15 -9.12 11.99
N ALA A 165 -4.88 -9.07 13.30
CA ALA A 165 -3.68 -9.65 13.89
C ALA A 165 -3.63 -11.17 13.69
N ILE A 166 -4.72 -11.88 13.99
CA ILE A 166 -4.81 -13.34 13.80
C ILE A 166 -4.64 -13.71 12.32
N LEU A 167 -5.35 -13.02 11.42
CA LEU A 167 -5.26 -13.28 9.98
C LEU A 167 -3.85 -13.05 9.44
N SER A 168 -3.18 -11.97 9.88
CA SER A 168 -1.82 -11.67 9.44
C SER A 168 -0.79 -12.68 9.95
N LEU A 169 -0.91 -13.13 11.20
CA LEU A 169 -0.08 -14.19 11.74
C LEU A 169 -0.28 -15.51 11.00
N ALA A 170 -1.53 -15.91 10.76
CA ALA A 170 -1.84 -17.10 10.00
C ALA A 170 -1.25 -17.04 8.58
N TYR A 171 -1.42 -15.91 7.89
CA TYR A 171 -0.88 -15.71 6.55
C TYR A 171 0.66 -15.72 6.53
N SER A 172 1.32 -15.14 7.54
CA SER A 172 2.77 -15.11 7.68
C SER A 172 3.40 -16.50 7.86
N LEU A 173 2.68 -17.45 8.48
CA LEU A 173 3.19 -18.81 8.72
C LEU A 173 3.29 -19.65 7.45
N TYR A 174 2.44 -19.41 6.46
CA TYR A 174 2.30 -20.27 5.27
C TYR A 174 2.95 -19.73 4.00
N GLY A 175 3.22 -18.40 3.90
CA GLY A 175 3.66 -17.74 2.65
C GLY A 175 5.16 -17.42 2.61
N GLY A 176 5.90 -17.91 1.58
CA GLY A 176 7.17 -17.32 1.15
C GLY A 176 6.93 -16.18 0.16
N LEU A 177 7.99 -15.43 -0.22
CA LEU A 177 7.89 -14.25 -1.11
C LEU A 177 7.15 -14.56 -2.43
N LYS A 178 7.31 -15.75 -3.01
CA LYS A 178 6.67 -16.14 -4.27
C LYS A 178 5.15 -16.25 -4.13
N ALA A 179 4.66 -16.83 -3.05
CA ALA A 179 3.22 -16.94 -2.78
C ALA A 179 2.61 -15.55 -2.53
N VAL A 180 3.29 -14.74 -1.72
CA VAL A 180 2.88 -13.35 -1.46
C VAL A 180 2.83 -12.54 -2.76
N ALA A 181 3.87 -12.58 -3.59
CA ALA A 181 3.92 -11.84 -4.85
C ALA A 181 2.77 -12.21 -5.82
N LEU A 182 2.36 -13.48 -5.87
CA LEU A 182 1.24 -13.91 -6.71
C LEU A 182 -0.12 -13.45 -6.17
N THR A 183 -0.34 -13.51 -4.87
CA THR A 183 -1.57 -12.98 -4.26
C THR A 183 -1.63 -11.46 -4.33
N ASP A 184 -0.49 -10.78 -4.19
CA ASP A 184 -0.35 -9.33 -4.32
C ASP A 184 -0.83 -8.82 -5.70
N ILE A 185 -0.58 -9.57 -6.78
CA ILE A 185 -1.03 -9.19 -8.13
C ILE A 185 -2.55 -9.11 -8.19
N ILE A 186 -3.24 -10.12 -7.67
CA ILE A 186 -4.71 -10.15 -7.64
C ILE A 186 -5.23 -8.98 -6.81
N GLN A 187 -4.63 -8.75 -5.66
CA GLN A 187 -5.02 -7.68 -4.74
C GLN A 187 -4.86 -6.30 -5.38
N VAL A 188 -3.72 -6.02 -6.01
CA VAL A 188 -3.46 -4.71 -6.61
C VAL A 188 -4.41 -4.41 -7.77
N VAL A 189 -4.71 -5.41 -8.59
CA VAL A 189 -5.68 -5.27 -9.68
C VAL A 189 -7.05 -4.91 -9.12
N LEU A 190 -7.53 -5.67 -8.12
CA LEU A 190 -8.85 -5.42 -7.53
C LEU A 190 -8.91 -4.09 -6.76
N LEU A 191 -7.82 -3.67 -6.10
CA LEU A 191 -7.76 -2.39 -5.40
C LEU A 191 -7.77 -1.20 -6.37
N ILE A 192 -7.06 -1.30 -7.50
CA ILE A 192 -7.09 -0.24 -8.52
C ILE A 192 -8.49 -0.15 -9.13
N PHE A 193 -9.08 -1.27 -9.55
CA PHE A 193 -10.43 -1.27 -10.11
C PHE A 193 -11.48 -0.81 -9.10
N GLY A 194 -11.42 -1.30 -7.86
CA GLY A 194 -12.33 -0.89 -6.80
C GLY A 194 -12.20 0.60 -6.47
N GLY A 195 -10.99 1.12 -6.36
CA GLY A 195 -10.74 2.53 -6.07
C GLY A 195 -11.14 3.46 -7.22
N LEU A 196 -10.90 3.06 -8.49
CA LEU A 196 -11.42 3.80 -9.65
C LEU A 196 -12.95 3.78 -9.67
N ALA A 197 -13.58 2.64 -9.33
CA ALA A 197 -15.03 2.55 -9.21
C ALA A 197 -15.57 3.46 -8.10
N VAL A 198 -14.90 3.53 -6.95
CA VAL A 198 -15.24 4.49 -5.87
C VAL A 198 -15.20 5.92 -6.39
N SER A 199 -14.11 6.31 -7.07
CA SER A 199 -13.96 7.66 -7.64
C SER A 199 -15.05 7.97 -8.68
N PHE A 200 -15.30 7.03 -9.59
CA PHE A 200 -16.31 7.18 -10.65
C PHE A 200 -17.73 7.33 -10.06
N ILE A 201 -18.10 6.46 -9.12
CA ILE A 201 -19.43 6.48 -8.49
C ILE A 201 -19.62 7.73 -7.64
N ALA A 202 -18.56 8.16 -6.94
CA ALA A 202 -18.58 9.39 -6.16
C ALA A 202 -18.86 10.61 -7.05
N LEU A 203 -18.09 10.77 -8.12
CA LEU A 203 -18.27 11.87 -9.07
C LEU A 203 -19.65 11.80 -9.74
N SER A 204 -20.08 10.61 -10.16
CA SER A 204 -21.41 10.42 -10.74
C SER A 204 -22.52 10.82 -9.76
N LYS A 205 -22.38 10.50 -8.46
CA LYS A 205 -23.36 10.87 -7.43
C LYS A 205 -23.40 12.38 -7.19
N ILE A 206 -22.24 13.03 -7.16
CA ILE A 206 -22.15 14.50 -7.02
C ILE A 206 -22.74 15.21 -8.25
N GLY A 207 -22.48 14.69 -9.44
CA GLY A 207 -22.94 15.25 -10.72
C GLY A 207 -24.29 14.73 -11.20
N ASN A 208 -25.15 14.20 -10.32
CA ASN A 208 -26.50 13.72 -10.64
C ASN A 208 -26.53 12.73 -11.84
N GLY A 209 -25.55 11.84 -11.89
CA GLY A 209 -25.41 10.81 -12.94
C GLY A 209 -24.33 11.12 -13.99
N VAL A 210 -23.79 12.34 -14.03
CA VAL A 210 -22.77 12.76 -14.99
C VAL A 210 -21.43 12.99 -14.30
N VAL A 211 -20.41 12.19 -14.64
CA VAL A 211 -19.09 12.23 -13.97
C VAL A 211 -18.36 13.55 -14.17
N THR A 212 -18.44 14.13 -15.38
CA THR A 212 -17.83 15.42 -15.70
C THR A 212 -18.43 16.56 -14.88
N ASP A 213 -19.73 16.54 -14.71
CA ASP A 213 -20.44 17.57 -13.92
C ASP A 213 -20.08 17.42 -12.44
N GLY A 214 -19.94 16.16 -11.96
CA GLY A 214 -19.47 15.89 -10.62
C GLY A 214 -18.05 16.42 -10.38
N PHE A 215 -17.14 16.24 -11.32
CA PHE A 215 -15.79 16.79 -11.22
C PHE A 215 -15.81 18.34 -11.17
N VAL A 216 -16.59 18.98 -12.04
CA VAL A 216 -16.76 20.43 -12.05
C VAL A 216 -17.36 20.92 -10.74
N GLU A 217 -18.33 20.20 -10.18
CA GLU A 217 -18.97 20.58 -8.91
C GLU A 217 -17.99 20.45 -7.74
N VAL A 218 -17.20 19.36 -7.66
CA VAL A 218 -16.17 19.22 -6.62
C VAL A 218 -15.13 20.34 -6.73
N TYR A 219 -14.73 20.70 -7.95
CA TYR A 219 -13.77 21.76 -8.19
C TYR A 219 -14.31 23.14 -7.73
N ARG A 220 -15.59 23.43 -8.00
CA ARG A 220 -16.24 24.68 -7.63
C ARG A 220 -16.53 24.79 -6.13
N SER A 221 -16.93 23.67 -5.53
CA SER A 221 -17.29 23.64 -4.10
C SER A 221 -16.10 23.73 -3.16
N LEU A 222 -14.92 23.23 -3.60
CA LEU A 222 -13.71 23.15 -2.78
C LEU A 222 -12.46 23.60 -3.58
N PRO A 223 -12.41 24.85 -4.07
CA PRO A 223 -11.32 25.31 -4.93
C PRO A 223 -9.95 25.23 -4.24
N GLU A 224 -9.89 25.44 -2.92
CA GLU A 224 -8.66 25.39 -2.11
C GLU A 224 -8.04 23.98 -2.02
N LYS A 225 -8.82 22.92 -2.31
CA LYS A 225 -8.34 21.54 -2.30
C LYS A 225 -7.66 21.10 -3.61
N TRP A 226 -7.59 21.98 -4.59
CA TRP A 226 -6.97 21.68 -5.90
C TRP A 226 -5.57 22.27 -6.06
N ASP A 227 -5.07 22.97 -5.05
CA ASP A 227 -3.69 23.44 -5.01
C ASP A 227 -2.74 22.27 -4.79
N ILE A 228 -1.88 21.96 -5.78
CA ILE A 228 -0.85 20.91 -5.67
C ILE A 228 0.27 21.34 -4.72
N ILE A 229 0.58 22.64 -4.70
CA ILE A 229 1.56 23.24 -3.82
C ILE A 229 0.84 24.28 -2.97
N LEU A 230 0.70 23.97 -1.68
CA LEU A 230 -0.01 24.86 -0.78
C LEU A 230 0.73 26.17 -0.57
N SER A 231 -0.01 27.29 -0.63
CA SER A 231 0.48 28.60 -0.24
C SER A 231 0.45 28.78 1.29
N PRO A 232 1.25 29.70 1.87
CA PRO A 232 1.23 29.99 3.29
C PRO A 232 -0.14 30.40 3.84
N ASP A 233 -1.02 30.94 2.99
CA ASP A 233 -2.37 31.36 3.35
C ASP A 233 -3.37 30.20 3.40
N ASN A 234 -3.01 29.01 2.87
CA ASN A 234 -3.88 27.83 2.92
C ASN A 234 -3.96 27.28 4.34
N PRO A 235 -5.17 27.00 4.88
CA PRO A 235 -5.35 26.46 6.24
C PRO A 235 -4.53 25.19 6.52
N SER A 236 -4.35 24.34 5.51
CA SER A 236 -3.60 23.07 5.60
C SER A 236 -2.09 23.22 5.39
N TYR A 237 -1.56 24.45 5.24
CA TYR A 237 -0.13 24.66 5.03
C TYR A 237 0.74 24.12 6.15
N LYS A 238 0.22 24.11 7.39
CA LYS A 238 0.94 23.57 8.55
C LYS A 238 1.15 22.05 8.45
N ASP A 239 0.20 21.35 7.83
CA ASP A 239 0.23 19.90 7.66
C ASP A 239 1.11 19.48 6.50
N LEU A 240 1.15 20.30 5.44
CA LEU A 240 1.96 20.07 4.25
C LEU A 240 2.59 21.38 3.76
N PRO A 241 3.78 21.77 4.25
CA PRO A 241 4.39 23.09 4.00
C PRO A 241 4.88 23.29 2.55
N GLY A 242 3.98 23.20 1.57
CA GLY A 242 4.17 23.60 0.17
C GLY A 242 5.51 23.13 -0.46
N VAL A 243 6.26 24.09 -1.00
CA VAL A 243 7.53 23.85 -1.71
C VAL A 243 8.59 23.19 -0.81
N TRP A 244 8.62 23.46 0.48
CA TRP A 244 9.64 22.94 1.38
C TRP A 244 9.56 21.41 1.56
N VAL A 245 8.36 20.86 1.50
CA VAL A 245 8.17 19.41 1.50
C VAL A 245 8.76 18.80 0.24
N LEU A 246 8.50 19.42 -0.93
CA LEU A 246 8.95 18.92 -2.23
C LEU A 246 10.47 18.98 -2.42
N ILE A 247 11.13 20.02 -1.89
CA ILE A 247 12.59 20.20 -2.03
C ILE A 247 13.35 19.38 -0.97
N GLY A 248 12.77 19.21 0.22
CA GLY A 248 13.47 18.70 1.39
C GLY A 248 13.07 17.31 1.84
N GLY A 249 12.27 17.23 2.92
CA GLY A 249 12.03 16.02 3.70
C GLY A 249 11.44 14.85 2.92
N LEU A 250 10.63 15.13 1.89
CA LEU A 250 9.97 14.10 1.10
C LEU A 250 10.97 13.18 0.37
N TRP A 251 12.08 13.74 -0.13
CA TRP A 251 13.12 12.95 -0.79
C TRP A 251 13.86 12.02 0.18
N ILE A 252 14.11 12.48 1.41
CA ILE A 252 14.71 11.65 2.45
C ILE A 252 13.79 10.46 2.75
N ALA A 253 12.49 10.72 2.93
CA ALA A 253 11.50 9.67 3.17
C ALA A 253 11.41 8.70 1.99
N HIS A 254 11.39 9.18 0.75
CA HIS A 254 11.30 8.33 -0.44
C HIS A 254 12.53 7.46 -0.63
N PHE A 255 13.73 7.99 -0.50
CA PHE A 255 14.94 7.17 -0.64
C PHE A 255 15.08 6.18 0.51
N ALA A 256 14.72 6.55 1.74
CA ALA A 256 14.67 5.61 2.86
C ALA A 256 13.66 4.48 2.60
N TYR A 257 12.46 4.80 2.15
CA TYR A 257 11.39 3.83 1.92
C TYR A 257 11.64 2.95 0.68
N TRP A 258 11.88 3.55 -0.48
CA TRP A 258 12.01 2.81 -1.74
C TRP A 258 13.39 2.17 -1.92
N GLY A 259 14.46 2.77 -1.35
CA GLY A 259 15.84 2.32 -1.51
C GLY A 259 16.35 1.44 -0.39
N PHE A 260 15.93 1.65 0.85
CA PHE A 260 16.53 1.00 2.02
C PHE A 260 15.54 0.25 2.93
N ASN A 261 14.25 0.30 2.63
CA ASN A 261 13.29 -0.51 3.35
C ASN A 261 13.27 -1.94 2.81
N GLN A 262 13.56 -2.91 3.66
CA GLN A 262 13.75 -4.31 3.28
C GLN A 262 12.53 -4.93 2.61
N TYR A 263 11.32 -4.80 3.19
CA TYR A 263 10.13 -5.47 2.64
C TYR A 263 9.69 -4.92 1.29
N ILE A 264 10.17 -3.73 0.91
CA ILE A 264 9.99 -3.14 -0.41
C ILE A 264 11.08 -3.63 -1.37
N THR A 265 12.36 -3.44 -1.01
CA THR A 265 13.49 -3.71 -1.92
C THR A 265 13.65 -5.18 -2.25
N GLN A 266 13.34 -6.11 -1.34
CA GLN A 266 13.45 -7.56 -1.58
C GLN A 266 12.65 -8.03 -2.79
N ARG A 267 11.54 -7.36 -3.14
CA ARG A 267 10.73 -7.70 -4.32
C ARG A 267 11.50 -7.48 -5.62
N ALA A 268 12.21 -6.37 -5.71
CA ALA A 268 13.07 -6.06 -6.85
C ALA A 268 14.32 -6.96 -6.88
N LEU A 269 14.86 -7.33 -5.70
CA LEU A 269 15.99 -8.25 -5.58
C LEU A 269 15.63 -9.70 -5.97
N GLY A 270 14.34 -10.08 -5.92
CA GLY A 270 13.80 -11.35 -6.39
C GLY A 270 13.68 -11.49 -7.91
N ALA A 271 14.17 -10.52 -8.68
CA ALA A 271 14.10 -10.52 -10.14
C ALA A 271 15.00 -11.57 -10.80
N LYS A 272 14.56 -12.09 -11.96
CA LYS A 272 15.35 -12.99 -12.79
C LYS A 272 16.65 -12.35 -13.32
N SER A 273 16.64 -11.04 -13.53
CA SER A 273 17.75 -10.28 -14.07
C SER A 273 17.61 -8.79 -13.77
N LEU A 274 18.69 -8.03 -13.94
CA LEU A 274 18.65 -6.58 -13.78
C LEU A 274 17.61 -5.88 -14.71
N PRO A 275 17.49 -6.22 -16.00
CA PRO A 275 16.45 -5.64 -16.85
C PRO A 275 15.02 -5.92 -16.36
N GLU A 276 14.77 -7.13 -15.82
CA GLU A 276 13.47 -7.48 -15.24
C GLU A 276 13.20 -6.66 -13.96
N ALA A 277 14.19 -6.50 -13.09
CA ALA A 277 14.08 -5.64 -11.92
C ALA A 277 13.77 -4.19 -12.29
N GLN A 278 14.52 -3.62 -13.24
CA GLN A 278 14.36 -2.25 -13.70
C GLN A 278 12.98 -2.02 -14.34
N LYS A 279 12.54 -2.91 -15.23
CA LYS A 279 11.20 -2.85 -15.84
C LYS A 279 10.10 -2.94 -14.78
N GLY A 280 10.26 -3.81 -13.78
CA GLY A 280 9.29 -3.96 -12.70
C GLY A 280 9.17 -2.71 -11.84
N VAL A 281 10.28 -2.10 -11.46
CA VAL A 281 10.28 -0.85 -10.70
C VAL A 281 9.71 0.31 -11.53
N MET A 282 10.01 0.37 -12.83
CA MET A 282 9.40 1.35 -13.74
C MET A 282 7.89 1.15 -13.85
N PHE A 283 7.42 -0.09 -13.92
CA PHE A 283 5.98 -0.38 -13.93
C PHE A 283 5.32 0.08 -12.62
N ALA A 284 5.95 -0.15 -11.46
CA ALA A 284 5.49 0.41 -10.20
C ALA A 284 5.42 1.94 -10.22
N ALA A 285 6.40 2.62 -10.82
CA ALA A 285 6.39 4.08 -10.98
C ALA A 285 5.19 4.56 -11.82
N TYR A 286 4.83 3.87 -12.90
CA TYR A 286 3.62 4.18 -13.67
C TYR A 286 2.34 4.00 -12.85
N LEU A 287 2.25 2.91 -12.08
CA LEU A 287 1.10 2.68 -11.21
C LEU A 287 0.96 3.78 -10.15
N LYS A 288 2.07 4.32 -9.62
CA LYS A 288 2.07 5.44 -8.69
C LYS A 288 1.40 6.71 -9.25
N ILE A 289 1.53 6.98 -10.54
CA ILE A 289 0.89 8.13 -11.18
C ILE A 289 -0.64 8.01 -11.17
N ILE A 290 -1.18 6.80 -11.18
CA ILE A 290 -2.62 6.53 -11.17
C ILE A 290 -3.19 6.58 -9.74
N MET A 291 -2.37 6.35 -8.70
CA MET A 291 -2.84 6.25 -7.32
C MET A 291 -3.61 7.48 -6.81
N PRO A 292 -3.29 8.74 -7.16
CA PRO A 292 -4.10 9.87 -6.74
C PRO A 292 -5.58 9.77 -7.15
N LEU A 293 -5.87 9.19 -8.33
CA LEU A 293 -7.25 8.97 -8.79
C LEU A 293 -7.95 7.87 -8.00
N VAL A 294 -7.20 6.87 -7.52
CA VAL A 294 -7.71 5.72 -6.77
C VAL A 294 -7.95 6.05 -5.29
N ILE A 295 -7.14 6.96 -4.73
CA ILE A 295 -7.04 7.16 -3.29
C ILE A 295 -7.38 8.60 -2.88
N VAL A 296 -6.73 9.59 -3.51
CA VAL A 296 -6.86 10.99 -3.09
C VAL A 296 -8.18 11.60 -3.55
N LEU A 297 -8.56 11.34 -4.79
CA LEU A 297 -9.81 11.85 -5.35
C LEU A 297 -11.06 11.40 -4.57
N PRO A 298 -11.19 10.12 -4.16
CA PRO A 298 -12.26 9.73 -3.22
C PRO A 298 -12.27 10.54 -1.93
N GLY A 299 -11.11 10.84 -1.34
CA GLY A 299 -10.99 11.67 -0.16
C GLY A 299 -11.56 13.09 -0.37
N ILE A 300 -11.19 13.72 -1.50
CA ILE A 300 -11.72 15.04 -1.87
C ILE A 300 -13.23 14.98 -2.10
N CYS A 301 -13.73 13.96 -2.80
CA CYS A 301 -15.17 13.75 -3.01
C CYS A 301 -15.91 13.51 -1.68
N ALA A 302 -15.28 12.84 -0.72
CA ALA A 302 -15.86 12.64 0.61
C ALA A 302 -16.08 13.97 1.35
N ALA A 303 -15.23 14.97 1.14
CA ALA A 303 -15.42 16.29 1.74
C ALA A 303 -16.69 17.01 1.23
N VAL A 304 -17.15 16.67 0.02
CA VAL A 304 -18.43 17.16 -0.54
C VAL A 304 -19.60 16.32 -0.04
N LEU A 305 -19.48 14.98 -0.09
CA LEU A 305 -20.59 14.06 0.21
C LEU A 305 -20.81 13.85 1.71
N PHE A 306 -19.77 13.93 2.51
CA PHE A 306 -19.78 13.65 3.94
C PHE A 306 -19.00 14.73 4.74
N PRO A 307 -19.39 16.03 4.67
CA PRO A 307 -18.62 17.13 5.27
C PRO A 307 -18.50 17.07 6.79
N LEU A 308 -19.37 16.30 7.46
CA LEU A 308 -19.45 16.18 8.92
C LEU A 308 -18.84 14.86 9.43
N LEU A 309 -17.83 14.31 8.76
CA LEU A 309 -17.14 13.12 9.27
C LEU A 309 -16.43 13.42 10.59
N GLU A 310 -16.61 12.55 11.57
CA GLU A 310 -15.96 12.66 12.89
C GLU A 310 -14.43 12.64 12.78
N THR A 311 -13.89 11.80 11.88
CA THR A 311 -12.47 11.67 11.58
C THR A 311 -12.26 11.52 10.08
N SER A 312 -11.21 12.15 9.56
CA SER A 312 -10.87 12.08 8.13
C SER A 312 -10.56 10.66 7.65
N ASP A 313 -10.07 9.78 8.52
CA ASP A 313 -9.74 8.39 8.18
C ASP A 313 -10.98 7.55 7.85
N LYS A 314 -12.18 8.00 8.23
CA LYS A 314 -13.45 7.40 7.78
C LYS A 314 -13.80 7.74 6.34
N ALA A 315 -13.10 8.67 5.68
CA ALA A 315 -13.44 9.14 4.33
C ALA A 315 -13.52 7.99 3.33
N TYR A 316 -12.44 7.21 3.16
CA TYR A 316 -12.43 6.13 2.18
C TYR A 316 -13.42 5.01 2.49
N PRO A 317 -13.53 4.49 3.73
CA PRO A 317 -14.58 3.52 4.08
C PRO A 317 -16.00 4.03 3.81
N MET A 318 -16.28 5.28 4.11
CA MET A 318 -17.60 5.89 3.81
C MET A 318 -17.83 6.01 2.30
N MET A 319 -16.82 6.35 1.53
CA MET A 319 -16.93 6.37 0.07
C MET A 319 -17.14 4.96 -0.51
N MET A 320 -16.52 3.92 0.06
CA MET A 320 -16.78 2.53 -0.33
C MET A 320 -18.24 2.13 -0.11
N SER A 321 -18.92 2.66 0.91
CA SER A 321 -20.35 2.38 1.15
C SER A 321 -21.27 2.81 0.01
N LEU A 322 -20.80 3.64 -0.92
CA LEU A 322 -21.53 4.04 -2.11
C LEU A 322 -21.51 2.99 -3.24
N LEU A 323 -20.62 2.01 -3.14
CA LEU A 323 -20.49 0.96 -4.16
C LEU A 323 -21.75 0.08 -4.17
N PRO A 324 -22.16 -0.40 -5.36
CA PRO A 324 -23.23 -1.37 -5.45
C PRO A 324 -22.86 -2.70 -4.80
N ASN A 325 -23.90 -3.44 -4.42
CA ASN A 325 -23.79 -4.77 -3.84
C ASN A 325 -22.92 -5.69 -4.72
N GLY A 326 -22.07 -6.47 -4.09
CA GLY A 326 -21.07 -7.33 -4.74
C GLY A 326 -19.74 -6.58 -5.01
N LEU A 327 -19.76 -5.37 -5.55
CA LEU A 327 -18.55 -4.57 -5.75
C LEU A 327 -18.01 -4.04 -4.42
N LEU A 328 -18.90 -3.66 -3.49
CA LEU A 328 -18.53 -3.30 -2.12
C LEU A 328 -17.80 -4.47 -1.44
N GLY A 329 -18.40 -5.67 -1.47
CA GLY A 329 -17.80 -6.87 -0.88
C GLY A 329 -16.44 -7.22 -1.47
N LEU A 330 -16.31 -7.15 -2.82
CA LEU A 330 -15.06 -7.44 -3.51
C LEU A 330 -13.95 -6.42 -3.19
N THR A 331 -14.27 -5.13 -3.21
CA THR A 331 -13.31 -4.06 -2.91
C THR A 331 -12.87 -4.13 -1.45
N PHE A 332 -13.80 -4.40 -0.54
CA PHE A 332 -13.49 -4.58 0.88
C PHE A 332 -12.62 -5.81 1.13
N ALA A 333 -12.94 -6.94 0.52
CA ALA A 333 -12.13 -8.15 0.63
C ALA A 333 -10.70 -7.93 0.12
N ALA A 334 -10.54 -7.23 -1.01
CA ALA A 334 -9.24 -6.86 -1.54
C ALA A 334 -8.47 -5.92 -0.59
N LEU A 335 -9.13 -4.96 0.02
CA LEU A 335 -8.53 -4.07 1.02
C LEU A 335 -8.04 -4.85 2.26
N ILE A 336 -8.88 -5.69 2.83
CA ILE A 336 -8.50 -6.52 3.99
C ILE A 336 -7.35 -7.46 3.65
N ALA A 337 -7.37 -8.10 2.47
CA ALA A 337 -6.28 -8.97 2.04
C ALA A 337 -4.96 -8.20 1.86
N ALA A 338 -4.99 -6.98 1.33
CA ALA A 338 -3.80 -6.14 1.19
C ALA A 338 -3.26 -5.72 2.57
N ILE A 339 -4.13 -5.38 3.51
CA ILE A 339 -3.75 -5.07 4.90
C ILE A 339 -3.06 -6.29 5.53
N VAL A 340 -3.66 -7.47 5.43
CA VAL A 340 -3.12 -8.73 5.96
C VAL A 340 -1.78 -9.08 5.31
N SER A 341 -1.66 -8.94 3.97
CA SER A 341 -0.41 -9.18 3.24
C SER A 341 0.70 -8.22 3.67
N SER A 342 0.39 -6.93 3.86
CA SER A 342 1.35 -5.93 4.34
C SER A 342 1.83 -6.24 5.76
N LEU A 343 0.92 -6.53 6.68
CA LEU A 343 1.24 -6.92 8.07
C LEU A 343 2.10 -8.19 8.11
N ALA A 344 1.75 -9.20 7.32
CA ALA A 344 2.51 -10.45 7.24
C ALA A 344 3.90 -10.25 6.64
N SER A 345 4.02 -9.38 5.63
CA SER A 345 5.32 -9.05 5.03
C SER A 345 6.24 -8.34 6.02
N MET A 346 5.70 -7.42 6.82
CA MET A 346 6.44 -6.75 7.88
C MET A 346 6.87 -7.72 8.98
N THR A 347 5.98 -8.62 9.42
CA THR A 347 6.29 -9.64 10.45
C THR A 347 7.29 -10.68 9.98
N ASN A 348 7.30 -11.08 8.72
CA ASN A 348 8.26 -12.04 8.18
C ASN A 348 9.69 -11.49 8.14
N GLN A 349 9.88 -10.17 8.05
CA GLN A 349 11.21 -9.57 8.09
C GLN A 349 11.96 -9.81 9.39
N TYR A 350 11.24 -9.92 10.53
CA TYR A 350 11.86 -10.18 11.82
C TYR A 350 12.64 -11.50 11.85
N LYS A 351 12.13 -12.54 11.18
CA LYS A 351 12.84 -13.80 11.06
C LYS A 351 14.18 -13.70 10.33
N HIS A 352 14.30 -12.69 9.44
CA HIS A 352 15.48 -12.51 8.60
C HIS A 352 16.64 -11.77 9.22
N GLN A 353 16.36 -10.81 10.09
CA GLN A 353 17.38 -9.96 10.66
C GLN A 353 18.11 -10.63 11.83
N TYR A 354 17.56 -11.73 12.36
CA TYR A 354 18.03 -12.38 13.58
C TYR A 354 18.30 -13.89 13.45
N LEU A 355 18.10 -14.50 12.30
CA LEU A 355 18.57 -15.83 11.89
C LEU A 355 19.67 -15.72 10.82
#